data_ba253d95d91b0f54e4ab2a3f4961c386
#
_entry.id   ba253d95d91b0f54e4ab2a3f4961c386
#
_cell.length_a   1.000
_cell.length_b   1.000
_cell.length_c   1.000
_cell.angle_alpha   90.00
_cell.angle_beta   90.00
_cell.angle_gamma   90.00
#
_symmetry.space_group_name_H-M   'P 1'
#
loop_
_entity.id
_entity.type
_entity.pdbx_description
1 polymer ?
#
loop_
_entity_poly.entity_id
_entity_poly.type
_entity_poly.pdbx_seq_one_letter_code
_entity_poly.pdbx_strand_id
1 'polypeptide(L)'
;MSGRRPASALAIALAALGLCPAAAPAQVFIASKPHPDFWIAPLLITANIAPKDVAGTTGPLMLQVSFSVAPPPARDPAEIAQDIYLLWPAQLVGTDGADGADPALVRQVEGAGFKVLVHGQVPYSARSRAQMGTGAGASGRRDLGAAPFVTFARPEGLARGAKPVSFIRIPWKPELASLDWVPRLELNAKGAITDRRVSWLEETFWGRRNIITLSFGDVGYSSLYPFYFGNRDRVIPLAPDFSRLAVNFDQANHLKIDEVVPMTASRRMSETRENTETFSIPLLAADGIVPQVLKIQFVYFRGRLPWRPILLSALLLGLGNLTGPIVGNVLRRLARTVRERVHVGRGEAQGKATGQVPSTETLARIRPGETTYQEVLRLVGSEPEEEQRLPTGEIRSIIYRGQRLVPHHGRRFGWFATVSHWDAEHNEVQIDFEQDRVRDIQARIRRTRAQPVTTV
;
A
#
# COMPACT_ATOMS: atom_id res chain seq x y z
N MET A 1 -31.56 17.61 -17.75
CA MET A 1 -31.39 16.48 -16.80
C MET A 1 -30.16 15.68 -17.23
N SER A 2 -29.07 15.82 -16.54
CA SER A 2 -27.74 15.35 -16.98
C SER A 2 -27.46 13.95 -16.43
N GLY A 3 -27.36 12.97 -17.33
CA GLY A 3 -26.96 11.60 -17.00
C GLY A 3 -25.46 11.51 -16.69
N ARG A 4 -25.09 11.37 -15.42
CA ARG A 4 -23.72 11.09 -14.97
C ARG A 4 -23.30 9.67 -15.33
N ARG A 5 -22.17 9.54 -16.00
CA ARG A 5 -21.58 8.28 -16.52
C ARG A 5 -21.02 7.40 -15.39
N PRO A 6 -21.30 6.10 -15.33
CA PRO A 6 -20.77 5.18 -14.31
C PRO A 6 -19.32 4.70 -14.54
N ALA A 7 -18.66 5.15 -15.63
CA ALA A 7 -17.29 4.72 -15.94
C ALA A 7 -16.21 5.23 -14.98
N SER A 8 -16.47 6.36 -14.29
CA SER A 8 -15.52 6.96 -13.37
C SER A 8 -15.42 6.21 -12.03
N ALA A 9 -16.48 5.52 -11.61
CA ALA A 9 -16.52 4.79 -10.34
C ALA A 9 -15.69 3.49 -10.39
N LEU A 10 -15.62 2.84 -11.56
CA LEU A 10 -14.84 1.60 -11.72
C LEU A 10 -13.32 1.86 -11.74
N ALA A 11 -12.91 3.00 -12.31
CA ALA A 11 -11.50 3.40 -12.33
C ALA A 11 -10.99 3.79 -10.93
N ILE A 12 -11.84 4.40 -10.10
CA ILE A 12 -11.52 4.76 -8.72
C ILE A 12 -11.46 3.50 -7.84
N ALA A 13 -12.34 2.52 -8.05
CA ALA A 13 -12.33 1.26 -7.31
C ALA A 13 -11.11 0.38 -7.63
N LEU A 14 -10.65 0.36 -8.89
CA LEU A 14 -9.42 -0.35 -9.30
C LEU A 14 -8.14 0.35 -8.80
N ALA A 15 -8.13 1.68 -8.70
CA ALA A 15 -7.04 2.42 -8.09
C ALA A 15 -6.97 2.22 -6.57
N ALA A 16 -8.10 2.04 -5.89
CA ALA A 16 -8.16 1.77 -4.45
C ALA A 16 -7.70 0.34 -4.09
N LEU A 17 -7.86 -0.64 -4.96
CA LEU A 17 -7.40 -2.03 -4.75
C LEU A 17 -5.88 -2.20 -4.95
N GLY A 18 -5.19 -1.27 -5.60
CA GLY A 18 -3.72 -1.27 -5.74
C GLY A 18 -2.96 -0.61 -4.59
N LEU A 19 -3.64 0.05 -3.68
CA LEU A 19 -3.10 0.73 -2.51
C LEU A 19 -3.35 -0.09 -1.23
N CYS A 20 -2.95 -1.38 -1.20
CA CYS A 20 -2.61 -1.95 0.10
C CYS A 20 -1.40 -1.15 0.61
N PRO A 21 -1.52 -0.30 1.64
CA PRO A 21 -0.35 0.31 2.26
C PRO A 21 0.49 -0.86 2.75
N ALA A 22 1.69 -1.01 2.16
CA ALA A 22 2.69 -1.86 2.79
C ALA A 22 2.77 -1.35 4.24
N ALA A 23 2.37 -2.19 5.20
CA ALA A 23 2.35 -1.83 6.60
C ALA A 23 3.71 -1.23 6.96
N ALA A 24 3.68 0.04 7.33
CA ALA A 24 4.90 0.77 7.63
C ALA A 24 5.39 0.35 9.01
N PRO A 25 6.69 0.14 9.16
CA PRO A 25 7.28 -0.34 10.40
C PRO A 25 7.27 0.71 11.51
N ALA A 26 6.95 0.31 12.73
CA ALA A 26 6.84 1.17 13.89
C ALA A 26 8.11 1.24 14.74
N GLN A 27 8.28 2.38 15.35
CA GLN A 27 9.30 2.65 16.36
C GLN A 27 8.60 2.99 17.67
N VAL A 28 9.05 2.39 18.77
CA VAL A 28 8.48 2.61 20.09
C VAL A 28 9.59 2.66 21.13
N PHE A 29 9.55 3.65 22.02
CA PHE A 29 10.41 3.70 23.19
C PHE A 29 9.76 2.96 24.36
N ILE A 30 10.54 2.16 25.05
CA ILE A 30 10.12 1.33 26.19
C ILE A 30 11.05 1.61 27.36
N ALA A 31 10.48 1.83 28.54
CA ALA A 31 11.22 2.00 29.77
C ALA A 31 11.62 0.65 30.37
N SER A 32 12.63 0.61 31.22
CA SER A 32 12.98 -0.60 31.99
C SER A 32 11.97 -0.91 33.09
N LYS A 33 11.30 0.10 33.63
CA LYS A 33 10.27 -0.01 34.66
C LYS A 33 8.88 0.25 34.07
N PRO A 34 7.81 -0.40 34.58
CA PRO A 34 6.45 -0.11 34.15
C PRO A 34 5.99 1.31 34.55
N HIS A 35 5.02 1.83 33.84
CA HIS A 35 4.40 3.14 34.07
C HIS A 35 5.41 4.29 34.14
N PRO A 36 6.19 4.54 33.06
CA PRO A 36 7.14 5.64 33.05
C PRO A 36 6.40 6.97 33.22
N ASP A 37 6.93 7.82 34.07
CA ASP A 37 6.42 9.14 34.38
C ASP A 37 7.22 10.28 33.70
N PHE A 38 7.90 9.97 32.61
CA PHE A 38 8.66 10.88 31.78
C PHE A 38 8.31 10.68 30.29
N TRP A 39 8.71 11.63 29.45
CA TRP A 39 8.40 11.64 28.02
C TRP A 39 9.67 11.68 27.17
N ILE A 40 9.56 11.24 25.93
CA ILE A 40 10.57 11.52 24.90
C ILE A 40 10.25 12.89 24.27
N ALA A 41 11.18 13.84 24.32
CA ALA A 41 11.02 15.19 23.76
C ALA A 41 12.34 15.94 23.61
N PRO A 42 12.64 16.53 22.44
CA PRO A 42 12.04 16.21 21.13
C PRO A 42 12.59 14.90 20.54
N LEU A 43 11.85 14.29 19.63
CA LEU A 43 12.30 13.14 18.84
C LEU A 43 12.51 13.57 17.38
N LEU A 44 13.72 13.37 16.87
CA LEU A 44 14.02 13.60 15.46
C LEU A 44 14.59 12.30 14.84
N ILE A 45 13.87 11.72 13.90
CA ILE A 45 14.31 10.57 13.13
C ILE A 45 14.62 11.04 11.72
N THR A 46 15.88 10.90 11.31
CA THR A 46 16.37 11.42 10.04
C THR A 46 17.01 10.30 9.22
N ALA A 47 16.58 10.16 7.98
CA ALA A 47 17.25 9.37 6.95
C ALA A 47 18.04 10.31 6.04
N ASN A 48 19.30 9.99 5.76
CA ASN A 48 20.09 10.70 4.76
C ASN A 48 20.33 9.77 3.59
N ILE A 49 19.89 10.18 2.41
CA ILE A 49 19.94 9.36 1.19
C ILE A 49 20.80 10.05 0.15
N ALA A 50 21.86 9.38 -0.26
CA ALA A 50 22.69 9.80 -1.35
C ALA A 50 22.51 8.87 -2.57
N PRO A 51 22.88 9.30 -3.80
CA PRO A 51 22.79 8.45 -4.99
C PRO A 51 23.51 7.11 -4.87
N LYS A 52 24.60 7.06 -4.10
CA LYS A 52 25.37 5.82 -3.82
C LYS A 52 24.56 4.77 -3.07
N ASP A 53 23.63 5.20 -2.21
CA ASP A 53 22.83 4.30 -1.37
C ASP A 53 21.75 3.55 -2.18
N VAL A 54 21.51 4.01 -3.42
CA VAL A 54 20.48 3.52 -4.33
C VAL A 54 21.07 2.89 -5.59
N ALA A 55 22.38 3.10 -5.85
CA ALA A 55 23.07 2.64 -7.06
C ALA A 55 23.40 1.14 -7.07
N GLY A 56 23.28 0.48 -5.94
CA GLY A 56 23.53 -0.96 -5.76
C GLY A 56 22.39 -1.65 -5.04
N THR A 57 22.41 -2.96 -5.03
CA THR A 57 21.45 -3.74 -4.24
C THR A 57 21.55 -3.41 -2.75
N THR A 58 20.50 -2.85 -2.20
CA THR A 58 20.09 -2.95 -0.79
C THR A 58 21.19 -2.94 0.28
N GLY A 59 22.09 -1.96 0.23
CA GLY A 59 22.99 -1.67 1.37
C GLY A 59 22.18 -1.21 2.59
N PRO A 60 22.76 -1.29 3.80
CA PRO A 60 22.12 -0.72 4.97
C PRO A 60 22.06 0.81 4.84
N LEU A 61 20.90 1.39 5.09
CA LEU A 61 20.70 2.84 5.14
C LEU A 61 21.06 3.36 6.53
N MET A 62 21.85 4.42 6.58
CA MET A 62 22.17 5.10 7.84
C MET A 62 21.00 6.01 8.25
N LEU A 63 20.43 5.74 9.40
CA LEU A 63 19.38 6.49 10.03
C LEU A 63 19.91 7.11 11.33
N GLN A 64 19.45 8.30 11.62
CA GLN A 64 19.83 9.03 12.82
C GLN A 64 18.59 9.23 13.69
N VAL A 65 18.63 8.72 14.92
CA VAL A 65 17.59 8.90 15.91
C VAL A 65 18.13 9.82 17.01
N SER A 66 17.69 11.06 17.03
CA SER A 66 18.05 12.05 18.04
C SER A 66 16.85 12.29 18.95
N PHE A 67 17.05 12.25 20.24
CA PHE A 67 15.96 12.39 21.22
C PHE A 67 16.50 12.92 22.55
N SER A 68 15.59 13.40 23.40
CA SER A 68 15.88 13.74 24.79
C SER A 68 14.78 13.18 25.67
N VAL A 69 15.05 13.06 26.95
CA VAL A 69 14.07 12.65 27.96
C VAL A 69 13.65 13.91 28.73
N ALA A 70 12.33 14.12 28.80
CA ALA A 70 11.75 15.21 29.58
C ALA A 70 11.17 14.64 30.89
N PRO A 71 11.78 14.92 32.04
CA PRO A 71 11.21 14.58 33.34
C PRO A 71 9.99 15.43 33.67
N PRO A 72 9.12 15.01 34.56
CA PRO A 72 8.09 15.87 35.14
C PRO A 72 8.72 17.11 35.78
N PRO A 73 8.06 18.27 35.74
CA PRO A 73 8.64 19.54 36.22
C PRO A 73 9.14 19.56 37.68
N ALA A 74 8.66 18.62 38.51
CA ALA A 74 8.96 18.56 39.94
C ALA A 74 9.99 17.47 40.32
N ARG A 75 10.54 16.74 39.34
CA ARG A 75 11.46 15.61 39.60
C ARG A 75 12.88 15.89 39.16
N ASP A 76 13.83 15.45 39.98
CA ASP A 76 15.23 15.43 39.58
C ASP A 76 15.45 14.39 38.46
N PRO A 77 16.15 14.76 37.37
CA PRO A 77 16.56 13.80 36.35
C PRO A 77 17.28 12.54 36.86
N ALA A 78 17.94 12.64 38.01
CA ALA A 78 18.61 11.50 38.63
C ALA A 78 17.62 10.45 39.16
N GLU A 79 16.41 10.82 39.55
CA GLU A 79 15.38 9.91 40.09
C GLU A 79 14.74 9.05 39.00
N ILE A 80 14.74 9.54 37.77
CA ILE A 80 14.21 8.82 36.60
C ILE A 80 15.26 7.99 35.85
N ALA A 81 16.50 7.96 36.38
CA ALA A 81 17.61 7.25 35.76
C ALA A 81 17.31 5.76 35.59
N GLN A 82 17.07 5.37 34.36
CA GLN A 82 16.85 3.99 33.96
C GLN A 82 17.20 3.78 32.50
N ASP A 83 17.57 2.55 32.15
CA ASP A 83 17.78 2.20 30.75
C ASP A 83 16.49 2.36 29.94
N ILE A 84 16.63 2.87 28.75
CA ILE A 84 15.56 3.05 27.77
C ILE A 84 15.80 2.06 26.64
N TYR A 85 14.75 1.51 26.11
CA TYR A 85 14.83 0.61 24.99
C TYR A 85 14.11 1.21 23.78
N LEU A 86 14.70 1.03 22.59
CA LEU A 86 14.07 1.40 21.33
C LEU A 86 13.75 0.14 20.55
N LEU A 87 12.47 -0.07 20.27
CA LEU A 87 11.99 -1.11 19.38
C LEU A 87 12.01 -0.58 17.95
N TRP A 88 12.80 -1.21 17.08
CA TRP A 88 13.04 -0.76 15.71
C TRP A 88 12.60 -1.81 14.69
N PRO A 89 11.80 -1.48 13.68
CA PRO A 89 11.15 -2.44 12.79
C PRO A 89 11.99 -2.82 11.56
N ALA A 90 13.28 -3.02 11.73
CA ALA A 90 14.18 -3.49 10.69
C ALA A 90 15.33 -4.28 11.32
N GLN A 91 16.01 -5.05 10.47
CA GLN A 91 17.28 -5.64 10.85
C GLN A 91 18.37 -4.55 10.87
N LEU A 92 19.07 -4.44 11.99
CA LEU A 92 20.23 -3.56 12.10
C LEU A 92 21.52 -4.30 11.75
N VAL A 93 22.50 -3.53 11.32
CA VAL A 93 23.88 -3.96 11.12
C VAL A 93 24.71 -3.29 12.21
N GLY A 94 25.36 -4.07 13.01
CA GLY A 94 26.28 -3.57 14.02
C GLY A 94 27.56 -3.00 13.42
N THR A 95 28.31 -2.24 14.19
CA THR A 95 29.68 -1.85 13.85
C THR A 95 30.58 -3.07 13.90
N ASP A 96 31.40 -3.26 12.86
CA ASP A 96 32.36 -4.36 12.79
C ASP A 96 33.29 -4.38 14.01
N GLY A 97 33.41 -5.55 14.63
CA GLY A 97 34.31 -5.78 15.78
C GLY A 97 33.68 -5.70 17.17
N ALA A 98 32.39 -5.44 17.29
CA ALA A 98 31.69 -5.48 18.58
C ALA A 98 31.10 -6.88 18.86
N ASP A 99 31.94 -7.82 19.22
CA ASP A 99 31.58 -9.20 19.59
C ASP A 99 30.89 -9.28 20.98
N GLY A 100 29.91 -8.46 21.23
CA GLY A 100 29.24 -8.43 22.52
C GLY A 100 27.72 -8.51 22.39
N ALA A 101 27.16 -9.73 22.33
CA ALA A 101 25.74 -9.88 22.63
C ALA A 101 25.50 -9.41 24.08
N ASP A 102 24.55 -8.49 24.30
CA ASP A 102 24.07 -8.22 25.66
C ASP A 102 23.25 -9.44 26.14
N PRO A 103 23.75 -10.24 27.11
CA PRO A 103 23.05 -11.45 27.52
C PRO A 103 21.68 -11.16 28.16
N ALA A 104 21.49 -9.95 28.68
CA ALA A 104 20.20 -9.53 29.25
C ALA A 104 19.17 -9.31 28.17
N LEU A 105 19.54 -8.64 27.06
CA LEU A 105 18.66 -8.44 25.89
C LEU A 105 18.29 -9.79 25.24
N VAL A 106 19.28 -10.67 25.04
CA VAL A 106 19.04 -11.99 24.45
C VAL A 106 18.04 -12.77 25.31
N ARG A 107 18.27 -12.89 26.62
CA ARG A 107 17.35 -13.59 27.55
C ARG A 107 15.95 -12.97 27.54
N GLN A 108 15.83 -11.64 27.48
CA GLN A 108 14.54 -10.96 27.46
C GLN A 108 13.74 -11.31 26.21
N VAL A 109 14.39 -11.34 25.05
CA VAL A 109 13.77 -11.64 23.75
C VAL A 109 13.40 -13.11 23.62
N GLU A 110 14.33 -14.01 24.00
CA GLU A 110 14.09 -15.45 23.95
C GLU A 110 13.06 -15.90 25.00
N GLY A 111 13.07 -15.30 26.19
CA GLY A 111 12.05 -15.53 27.22
C GLY A 111 10.64 -15.10 26.79
N ALA A 112 10.54 -14.18 25.84
CA ALA A 112 9.28 -13.77 25.20
C ALA A 112 8.88 -14.66 24.00
N GLY A 113 9.62 -15.75 23.72
CA GLY A 113 9.31 -16.72 22.66
C GLY A 113 9.77 -16.30 21.26
N PHE A 114 10.72 -15.39 21.14
CA PHE A 114 11.31 -14.99 19.87
C PHE A 114 12.68 -15.61 19.65
N LYS A 115 13.06 -15.74 18.39
CA LYS A 115 14.40 -16.20 18.00
C LYS A 115 15.29 -15.01 17.67
N VAL A 116 16.45 -14.93 18.34
CA VAL A 116 17.48 -13.94 18.01
C VAL A 116 18.17 -14.34 16.70
N LEU A 117 18.32 -13.40 15.78
CA LEU A 117 18.92 -13.59 14.47
C LEU A 117 20.31 -12.95 14.39
N VAL A 118 20.43 -11.72 14.90
CA VAL A 118 21.65 -10.92 14.87
C VAL A 118 21.72 -10.13 16.15
N HIS A 119 22.92 -9.88 16.65
CA HIS A 119 23.21 -8.98 17.76
C HIS A 119 24.38 -8.08 17.40
N GLY A 120 24.57 -7.01 18.12
CA GLY A 120 25.66 -6.07 17.89
C GLY A 120 25.52 -4.81 18.72
N GLN A 121 26.23 -3.79 18.31
CA GLN A 121 26.21 -2.49 18.94
C GLN A 121 26.03 -1.41 17.90
N VAL A 122 25.37 -0.30 18.27
CA VAL A 122 25.24 0.91 17.45
C VAL A 122 25.90 2.09 18.12
N PRO A 123 26.51 3.04 17.37
CA PRO A 123 27.13 4.22 17.93
C PRO A 123 26.14 5.08 18.70
N TYR A 124 26.50 5.48 19.89
CA TYR A 124 25.72 6.32 20.77
C TYR A 124 26.54 7.55 21.15
N SER A 125 26.03 8.73 20.81
CA SER A 125 26.71 10.00 21.02
C SER A 125 25.71 11.09 21.41
N ALA A 126 26.20 12.26 21.87
CA ALA A 126 25.39 13.44 22.06
C ALA A 126 25.95 14.63 21.29
N ARG A 127 25.06 15.50 20.82
CA ARG A 127 25.42 16.78 20.20
C ARG A 127 25.00 17.95 21.11
N SER A 128 25.85 18.96 21.18
CA SER A 128 25.49 20.19 21.87
C SER A 128 24.37 20.92 21.14
N ARG A 129 23.31 21.27 21.87
CA ARG A 129 22.14 21.98 21.31
C ARG A 129 22.53 23.37 20.79
N ALA A 130 23.45 24.05 21.46
CA ALA A 130 23.95 25.39 21.05
C ALA A 130 24.62 25.34 19.65
N GLN A 131 25.16 24.20 19.24
CA GLN A 131 25.88 24.04 17.97
C GLN A 131 25.05 23.39 16.86
N MET A 132 23.80 23.01 17.13
CA MET A 132 22.94 22.40 16.12
C MET A 132 22.60 23.32 14.94
N GLY A 133 22.73 24.66 15.09
CA GLY A 133 22.42 25.65 14.05
C GLY A 133 23.63 26.18 13.28
N THR A 134 24.86 25.98 13.75
CA THR A 134 26.03 26.68 13.23
C THR A 134 26.86 25.91 12.20
N GLY A 135 26.53 24.65 11.91
CA GLY A 135 27.32 23.82 11.01
C GLY A 135 28.74 23.53 11.52
N ALA A 136 29.02 23.88 12.77
CA ALA A 136 30.33 23.69 13.41
C ALA A 136 30.64 22.18 13.50
N GLY A 137 31.84 21.82 13.05
CA GLY A 137 32.31 20.45 12.92
C GLY A 137 32.37 19.66 14.23
N ALA A 138 33.25 18.68 14.31
CA ALA A 138 33.36 17.66 15.37
C ALA A 138 33.47 18.16 16.82
N SER A 139 33.73 19.45 17.06
CA SER A 139 33.95 20.05 18.40
C SER A 139 32.75 20.01 19.36
N GLY A 140 31.54 19.77 18.86
CA GLY A 140 30.33 19.71 19.68
C GLY A 140 29.73 18.30 19.83
N ARG A 141 30.48 17.27 19.51
CA ARG A 141 30.04 15.86 19.66
C ARG A 141 30.72 15.23 20.87
N ARG A 142 29.93 14.63 21.74
CA ARG A 142 30.40 13.82 22.87
C ARG A 142 30.08 12.35 22.60
N ASP A 143 31.06 11.52 22.74
CA ASP A 143 30.86 10.06 22.65
C ASP A 143 30.25 9.57 23.98
N LEU A 144 29.13 8.86 23.90
CA LEU A 144 28.45 8.22 25.03
C LEU A 144 28.70 6.71 25.06
N GLY A 145 29.49 6.19 24.10
CA GLY A 145 29.80 4.78 23.94
C GLY A 145 28.93 4.11 22.87
N ALA A 146 28.48 2.91 23.16
CA ALA A 146 27.66 2.14 22.22
C ALA A 146 26.39 1.63 22.89
N ALA A 147 25.33 1.49 22.11
CA ALA A 147 24.07 0.90 22.53
C ALA A 147 23.96 -0.52 21.95
N PRO A 148 23.89 -1.57 22.81
CA PRO A 148 23.73 -2.94 22.33
C PRO A 148 22.34 -3.16 21.77
N PHE A 149 22.25 -4.03 20.74
CA PHE A 149 20.97 -4.42 20.16
C PHE A 149 20.91 -5.91 19.86
N VAL A 150 19.69 -6.42 19.77
CA VAL A 150 19.37 -7.72 19.22
C VAL A 150 18.30 -7.60 18.14
N THR A 151 18.50 -8.28 17.03
CA THR A 151 17.48 -8.43 15.96
C THR A 151 16.83 -9.79 16.11
N PHE A 152 15.53 -9.84 16.11
CA PHE A 152 14.75 -11.04 16.36
C PHE A 152 13.53 -11.15 15.45
N ALA A 153 12.97 -12.35 15.36
CA ALA A 153 11.70 -12.61 14.71
C ALA A 153 11.00 -13.80 15.36
N ARG A 154 9.71 -13.96 15.11
CA ARG A 154 9.01 -15.19 15.46
C ARG A 154 9.48 -16.34 14.58
N PRO A 155 9.77 -17.53 15.14
CA PRO A 155 10.21 -18.70 14.36
C PRO A 155 9.22 -19.05 13.22
N GLU A 156 7.93 -19.03 13.52
CA GLU A 156 6.85 -19.29 12.55
C GLU A 156 6.71 -18.22 11.47
N GLY A 157 7.04 -16.97 11.82
CA GLY A 157 7.00 -15.83 10.92
C GLY A 157 8.13 -15.86 9.90
N LEU A 158 9.30 -16.37 10.25
CA LEU A 158 10.46 -16.47 9.35
C LEU A 158 10.14 -17.30 8.10
N ALA A 159 9.46 -18.44 8.30
CA ALA A 159 9.03 -19.28 7.18
C ALA A 159 8.02 -18.59 6.24
N ARG A 160 7.32 -17.57 6.72
CA ARG A 160 6.32 -16.78 5.97
C ARG A 160 6.86 -15.44 5.48
N GLY A 161 8.19 -15.18 5.60
CA GLY A 161 8.80 -13.92 5.17
C GLY A 161 8.53 -12.74 6.11
N ALA A 162 8.23 -12.97 7.39
CA ALA A 162 8.08 -11.91 8.36
C ALA A 162 9.37 -11.09 8.48
N LYS A 163 9.21 -9.77 8.49
CA LYS A 163 10.36 -8.88 8.64
C LYS A 163 10.90 -8.93 10.07
N PRO A 164 12.22 -8.99 10.24
CA PRO A 164 12.84 -8.95 11.55
C PRO A 164 12.70 -7.59 12.21
N VAL A 165 12.78 -7.57 13.53
CA VAL A 165 12.68 -6.38 14.38
C VAL A 165 13.91 -6.32 15.26
N SER A 166 14.41 -5.12 15.55
CA SER A 166 15.55 -4.93 16.44
C SER A 166 15.13 -4.25 17.73
N PHE A 167 15.72 -4.70 18.84
CA PHE A 167 15.52 -4.17 20.15
C PHE A 167 16.86 -3.66 20.68
N ILE A 168 16.93 -2.33 20.93
CA ILE A 168 18.14 -1.60 21.23
C ILE A 168 18.06 -1.17 22.69
N ARG A 169 19.05 -1.49 23.51
CA ARG A 169 19.18 -0.96 24.87
C ARG A 169 20.01 0.33 24.82
N ILE A 170 19.45 1.39 25.31
CA ILE A 170 20.06 2.71 25.44
C ILE A 170 20.45 2.89 26.91
N PRO A 171 21.74 2.75 27.26
CA PRO A 171 22.18 2.94 28.64
C PRO A 171 21.89 4.37 29.09
N TRP A 172 21.39 4.52 30.30
CA TRP A 172 21.14 5.84 30.86
C TRP A 172 22.44 6.64 30.97
N LYS A 173 22.38 7.86 30.51
CA LYS A 173 23.43 8.86 30.65
C LYS A 173 22.80 10.19 31.05
N PRO A 174 23.49 11.05 31.87
CA PRO A 174 22.97 12.35 32.27
C PRO A 174 22.58 13.25 31.10
N GLU A 175 23.25 13.10 29.95
CA GLU A 175 22.97 13.82 28.71
C GLU A 175 21.58 13.55 28.15
N LEU A 176 20.93 12.44 28.51
CA LEU A 176 19.57 12.12 28.08
C LEU A 176 18.55 13.13 28.60
N ALA A 177 18.71 13.58 29.83
CA ALA A 177 17.81 14.56 30.47
C ALA A 177 18.39 15.98 30.50
N SER A 178 19.50 16.21 29.81
CA SER A 178 20.15 17.53 29.76
C SER A 178 19.51 18.44 28.73
N LEU A 179 19.37 19.71 29.06
CA LEU A 179 18.92 20.75 28.12
C LEU A 179 20.00 21.14 27.11
N ASP A 180 21.28 20.92 27.43
CA ASP A 180 22.41 21.32 26.59
C ASP A 180 22.79 20.28 25.52
N TRP A 181 22.42 19.06 25.75
CA TRP A 181 22.79 17.94 24.90
C TRP A 181 21.59 17.27 24.25
N VAL A 182 21.78 16.77 23.05
CA VAL A 182 20.81 15.94 22.35
C VAL A 182 21.48 14.61 22.02
N PRO A 183 21.13 13.56 22.75
CA PRO A 183 21.57 12.20 22.46
C PRO A 183 21.15 11.72 21.08
N ARG A 184 21.99 10.88 20.48
CA ARG A 184 21.82 10.43 19.11
C ARG A 184 22.32 9.01 18.92
N LEU A 185 21.51 8.17 18.31
CA LEU A 185 21.86 6.85 17.80
C LEU A 185 22.08 6.90 16.30
N GLU A 186 23.08 6.17 15.81
CA GLU A 186 23.34 6.00 14.38
C GLU A 186 23.02 4.55 14.01
N LEU A 187 21.89 4.34 13.34
CA LEU A 187 21.36 3.02 13.02
C LEU A 187 21.62 2.68 11.56
N ASN A 188 22.26 1.56 11.29
CA ASN A 188 22.41 1.03 9.93
C ASN A 188 21.31 -0.02 9.69
N ALA A 189 20.19 0.39 9.07
CA ALA A 189 19.02 -0.43 8.87
C ALA A 189 19.00 -1.08 7.49
N LYS A 190 18.84 -2.41 7.43
CA LYS A 190 18.61 -3.13 6.17
C LYS A 190 17.15 -3.01 5.73
N GLY A 191 16.91 -2.89 4.41
CA GLY A 191 15.57 -2.89 3.83
C GLY A 191 14.74 -1.62 4.11
N ALA A 192 15.37 -0.53 4.56
CA ALA A 192 14.70 0.77 4.72
C ALA A 192 14.33 1.39 3.37
N ILE A 193 15.12 1.13 2.33
CA ILE A 193 14.79 1.45 0.95
C ILE A 193 14.37 0.16 0.25
N THR A 194 13.25 0.22 -0.48
CA THR A 194 12.73 -0.89 -1.26
C THR A 194 12.57 -0.49 -2.72
N ASP A 195 12.90 -1.41 -3.63
CA ASP A 195 12.70 -1.19 -5.06
C ASP A 195 11.23 -1.40 -5.42
N ARG A 196 10.69 -0.49 -6.24
CA ARG A 196 9.41 -0.72 -6.89
C ARG A 196 9.63 -1.47 -8.19
N ARG A 197 8.96 -2.62 -8.34
CA ARG A 197 8.94 -3.33 -9.63
C ARG A 197 8.24 -2.46 -10.67
N VAL A 198 8.94 -2.14 -11.72
CA VAL A 198 8.47 -1.37 -12.87
C VAL A 198 8.71 -2.17 -14.15
N SER A 199 8.06 -1.80 -15.25
CA SER A 199 8.33 -2.43 -16.55
C SER A 199 9.75 -2.09 -17.01
N TRP A 200 10.37 -2.96 -17.83
CA TRP A 200 11.70 -2.73 -18.37
C TRP A 200 11.81 -1.41 -19.18
N LEU A 201 10.74 -1.03 -19.86
CA LEU A 201 10.64 0.28 -20.53
C LEU A 201 10.74 1.42 -19.55
N GLU A 202 9.97 1.34 -18.47
CA GLU A 202 9.91 2.35 -17.43
C GLU A 202 11.28 2.48 -16.75
N GLU A 203 11.94 1.36 -16.42
CA GLU A 203 13.28 1.36 -15.84
C GLU A 203 14.34 1.95 -16.81
N THR A 204 14.22 1.66 -18.10
CA THR A 204 15.18 2.16 -19.12
C THR A 204 15.07 3.67 -19.29
N PHE A 205 13.86 4.23 -19.32
CA PHE A 205 13.64 5.65 -19.61
C PHE A 205 13.61 6.54 -18.36
N TRP A 206 13.01 6.03 -17.27
CA TRP A 206 12.78 6.81 -16.05
C TRP A 206 13.70 6.44 -14.90
N GLY A 207 14.48 5.35 -15.03
CA GLY A 207 15.34 4.82 -13.98
C GLY A 207 14.61 3.93 -12.98
N ARG A 208 15.42 3.35 -12.07
CA ARG A 208 14.91 2.47 -11.00
C ARG A 208 14.18 3.30 -9.95
N ARG A 209 12.95 2.96 -9.67
CA ARG A 209 12.15 3.62 -8.63
C ARG A 209 12.40 3.00 -7.27
N ASN A 210 12.63 3.85 -6.31
CA ASN A 210 12.88 3.47 -4.94
C ASN A 210 11.82 4.05 -4.03
N ILE A 211 11.53 3.35 -2.95
CA ILE A 211 10.59 3.77 -1.93
C ILE A 211 11.32 3.73 -0.59
N ILE A 212 11.36 4.87 0.11
CA ILE A 212 11.70 4.90 1.51
C ILE A 212 10.43 5.06 2.34
N THR A 213 10.37 4.34 3.44
CA THR A 213 9.28 4.46 4.41
C THR A 213 9.87 4.61 5.80
N LEU A 214 9.59 5.75 6.42
CA LEU A 214 9.83 5.98 7.84
C LEU A 214 8.49 6.05 8.55
N SER A 215 8.40 5.48 9.74
CA SER A 215 7.16 5.54 10.53
C SER A 215 7.46 5.66 12.00
N PHE A 216 6.49 6.11 12.78
CA PHE A 216 6.48 6.10 14.22
C PHE A 216 5.12 5.64 14.73
N GLY A 217 5.09 4.80 15.77
CA GLY A 217 3.85 4.38 16.41
C GLY A 217 3.05 3.27 15.68
N ASP A 218 3.51 2.73 14.54
CA ASP A 218 2.81 1.62 13.87
C ASP A 218 3.31 0.25 14.35
N VAL A 219 2.55 -0.43 15.17
CA VAL A 219 2.89 -1.73 15.76
C VAL A 219 2.31 -2.94 15.01
N GLY A 220 1.79 -2.73 13.80
CA GLY A 220 1.08 -3.76 13.01
C GLY A 220 1.92 -4.95 12.52
N TYR A 221 3.22 -4.99 12.77
CA TYR A 221 4.09 -6.09 12.34
C TYR A 221 3.90 -7.37 13.16
N SER A 222 3.96 -8.50 12.49
CA SER A 222 3.75 -9.82 13.11
C SER A 222 4.72 -10.16 14.25
N SER A 223 5.96 -9.68 14.20
CA SER A 223 6.94 -9.86 15.27
C SER A 223 6.95 -8.71 16.27
N LEU A 224 6.61 -7.50 15.84
CA LEU A 224 6.66 -6.31 16.66
C LEU A 224 5.45 -6.20 17.60
N TYR A 225 4.26 -6.44 17.08
CA TYR A 225 3.02 -6.31 17.85
C TYR A 225 2.99 -7.14 19.14
N PRO A 226 3.33 -8.44 19.14
CA PRO A 226 3.29 -9.22 20.37
C PRO A 226 4.34 -8.80 21.38
N PHE A 227 5.53 -8.38 20.93
CA PHE A 227 6.57 -7.86 21.81
C PHE A 227 6.15 -6.52 22.43
N TYR A 228 5.58 -5.64 21.62
CA TYR A 228 4.98 -4.39 22.08
C TYR A 228 3.86 -4.66 23.10
N PHE A 229 2.93 -5.57 22.78
CA PHE A 229 1.79 -5.86 23.64
C PHE A 229 2.21 -6.36 25.02
N GLY A 230 3.26 -7.19 25.09
CA GLY A 230 3.84 -7.67 26.34
C GLY A 230 4.55 -6.59 27.17
N ASN A 231 4.87 -5.43 26.57
CA ASN A 231 5.58 -4.33 27.23
C ASN A 231 4.78 -3.00 27.19
N ARG A 232 3.47 -3.07 26.95
CA ARG A 232 2.62 -1.86 26.77
C ARG A 232 2.59 -0.92 27.97
N ASP A 233 2.74 -1.48 29.17
CA ASP A 233 2.82 -0.76 30.44
C ASP A 233 4.14 0.01 30.66
N ARG A 234 5.12 -0.25 29.81
CA ARG A 234 6.45 0.37 29.80
C ARG A 234 6.67 1.33 28.65
N VAL A 235 5.70 1.53 27.79
CA VAL A 235 5.82 2.44 26.64
C VAL A 235 5.97 3.86 27.13
N ILE A 236 7.00 4.56 26.61
CA ILE A 236 7.25 5.95 26.94
C ILE A 236 6.49 6.82 25.94
N PRO A 237 5.61 7.70 26.40
CA PRO A 237 4.88 8.60 25.52
C PRO A 237 5.81 9.66 24.91
N LEU A 238 5.38 10.18 23.76
CA LEU A 238 6.01 11.31 23.10
C LEU A 238 5.42 12.61 23.66
N ALA A 239 6.26 13.54 24.05
CA ALA A 239 5.78 14.86 24.44
C ALA A 239 5.27 15.65 23.23
N PRO A 240 4.34 16.62 23.42
CA PRO A 240 3.75 17.42 22.34
C PRO A 240 4.73 18.38 21.66
N ASP A 241 6.02 18.27 21.91
CA ASP A 241 7.05 19.15 21.37
C ASP A 241 7.54 18.69 19.99
N PHE A 242 8.28 19.57 19.32
CA PHE A 242 8.83 19.57 17.95
C PHE A 242 9.48 18.25 17.47
N SER A 243 8.80 17.15 17.66
CA SER A 243 9.21 15.85 17.16
C SER A 243 8.87 15.69 15.68
N ARG A 244 9.75 15.06 14.88
CA ARG A 244 9.54 14.91 13.45
C ARG A 244 10.23 13.69 12.84
N LEU A 245 9.65 13.17 11.77
CA LEU A 245 10.34 12.31 10.82
C LEU A 245 10.86 13.17 9.66
N ALA A 246 12.10 12.97 9.24
CA ALA A 246 12.70 13.69 8.13
C ALA A 246 13.48 12.76 7.21
N VAL A 247 13.43 13.03 5.91
CA VAL A 247 14.25 12.38 4.89
C VAL A 247 14.98 13.46 4.13
N ASN A 248 16.30 13.41 4.15
CA ASN A 248 17.19 14.29 3.42
C ASN A 248 17.72 13.56 2.19
N PHE A 249 17.58 14.18 1.05
CA PHE A 249 18.13 13.68 -0.22
C PHE A 249 19.29 14.57 -0.64
N ASP A 250 20.46 13.99 -0.73
CA ASP A 250 21.65 14.69 -1.27
C ASP A 250 21.57 14.74 -2.79
N GLN A 251 22.24 15.71 -3.41
CA GLN A 251 22.26 15.92 -4.84
C GLN A 251 20.86 16.04 -5.47
N ALA A 252 20.03 16.93 -4.91
CA ALA A 252 18.65 17.14 -5.32
C ALA A 252 18.46 17.47 -6.82
N ASN A 253 19.48 18.01 -7.50
CA ASN A 253 19.49 18.24 -8.94
C ASN A 253 19.43 16.94 -9.79
N HIS A 254 19.76 15.80 -9.19
CA HIS A 254 19.68 14.48 -9.81
C HIS A 254 18.46 13.68 -9.33
N LEU A 255 17.66 14.26 -8.45
CA LEU A 255 16.52 13.64 -7.79
C LEU A 255 15.22 13.98 -8.50
N LYS A 256 14.36 13.01 -8.65
CA LYS A 256 12.94 13.20 -8.97
C LYS A 256 12.11 12.52 -7.90
N ILE A 257 11.19 13.27 -7.31
CA ILE A 257 10.19 12.75 -6.41
C ILE A 257 8.92 12.45 -7.22
N ASP A 258 8.44 11.21 -7.15
CA ASP A 258 7.23 10.77 -7.83
C ASP A 258 6.01 10.88 -6.92
N GLU A 259 6.16 10.55 -5.62
CA GLU A 259 5.05 10.51 -4.67
C GLU A 259 5.56 10.77 -3.24
N VAL A 260 4.82 11.55 -2.48
CA VAL A 260 5.04 11.78 -1.03
C VAL A 260 3.74 11.54 -0.28
N VAL A 261 3.79 10.71 0.74
CA VAL A 261 2.64 10.42 1.62
C VAL A 261 3.08 10.65 3.06
N PRO A 262 2.36 11.50 3.81
CA PRO A 262 1.17 12.27 3.43
C PRO A 262 1.52 13.47 2.53
N MET A 263 0.57 13.94 1.75
CA MET A 263 0.75 15.13 0.90
C MET A 263 1.00 16.42 1.69
N THR A 264 0.70 16.39 3.00
CA THR A 264 0.95 17.48 3.95
C THR A 264 2.40 17.55 4.42
N ALA A 265 3.27 16.63 3.97
CA ALA A 265 4.66 16.65 4.32
C ALA A 265 5.32 17.98 3.90
N SER A 266 6.05 18.58 4.82
CA SER A 266 6.82 19.81 4.56
C SER A 266 7.99 19.48 3.64
N ARG A 267 8.15 20.26 2.58
CA ARG A 267 9.26 20.15 1.63
C ARG A 267 10.14 21.39 1.74
N ARG A 268 11.43 21.19 1.89
CA ARG A 268 12.44 22.27 1.91
C ARG A 268 13.58 21.93 0.97
N MET A 269 13.97 22.88 0.14
CA MET A 269 15.16 22.80 -0.70
C MET A 269 16.23 23.72 -0.16
N SER A 270 17.45 23.24 -0.06
CA SER A 270 18.63 24.05 0.28
C SER A 270 19.56 24.09 -0.93
N GLU A 271 19.66 25.26 -1.54
CA GLU A 271 20.53 25.49 -2.71
C GLU A 271 21.95 25.88 -2.31
N THR A 272 22.13 26.38 -1.09
CA THR A 272 23.29 27.19 -0.71
C THR A 272 24.53 26.41 -0.31
N ARG A 273 24.47 25.15 0.08
CA ARG A 273 25.66 24.38 0.49
C ARG A 273 25.75 22.95 -0.03
N GLU A 274 24.65 22.25 -0.20
CA GLU A 274 24.68 20.79 -0.44
C GLU A 274 23.68 20.32 -1.50
N ASN A 275 22.93 21.24 -2.12
CA ASN A 275 21.87 20.85 -3.07
C ASN A 275 21.03 19.70 -2.52
N THR A 276 20.54 19.88 -1.28
CA THR A 276 19.75 18.90 -0.56
C THR A 276 18.27 19.22 -0.61
N GLU A 277 17.44 18.19 -0.68
CA GLU A 277 16.01 18.28 -0.57
C GLU A 277 15.53 17.51 0.66
N THR A 278 14.79 18.15 1.54
CA THR A 278 14.31 17.59 2.80
C THR A 278 12.79 17.49 2.81
N PHE A 279 12.28 16.33 3.11
CA PHE A 279 10.86 16.08 3.40
C PHE A 279 10.69 15.76 4.87
N SER A 280 9.71 16.35 5.52
CA SER A 280 9.45 16.06 6.93
C SER A 280 7.97 16.14 7.29
N ILE A 281 7.58 15.33 8.29
CA ILE A 281 6.28 15.41 8.95
C ILE A 281 6.48 15.63 10.45
N PRO A 282 5.63 16.45 11.07
CA PRO A 282 5.61 16.54 12.53
C PRO A 282 5.10 15.21 13.10
N LEU A 283 5.63 14.79 14.24
CA LEU A 283 5.10 13.72 15.03
C LEU A 283 4.12 14.30 16.06
N LEU A 284 2.91 13.79 16.04
CA LEU A 284 1.88 14.22 16.97
C LEU A 284 1.94 13.35 18.22
N ALA A 285 2.00 13.97 19.38
CA ALA A 285 1.72 13.29 20.62
C ALA A 285 0.22 12.95 20.65
N ALA A 286 -0.09 11.70 20.89
CA ALA A 286 -1.46 11.23 21.01
C ALA A 286 -1.57 10.29 22.21
N ASP A 287 -2.73 10.28 22.85
CA ASP A 287 -3.05 9.27 23.84
C ASP A 287 -3.14 7.91 23.14
N GLY A 288 -2.08 7.15 23.23
CA GLY A 288 -1.92 5.88 22.54
C GLY A 288 -0.99 5.95 21.32
N ILE A 289 -0.84 4.81 20.66
CA ILE A 289 0.04 4.68 19.50
C ILE A 289 -0.76 4.95 18.23
N VAL A 290 -0.53 6.10 17.63
CA VAL A 290 -1.08 6.47 16.32
C VAL A 290 0.00 6.29 15.27
N PRO A 291 -0.22 5.43 14.26
CA PRO A 291 0.72 5.24 13.16
C PRO A 291 0.95 6.55 12.40
N GLN A 292 2.17 7.04 12.40
CA GLN A 292 2.58 8.20 11.63
C GLN A 292 3.64 7.78 10.62
N VAL A 293 3.38 7.96 9.34
CA VAL A 293 4.17 7.38 8.26
C VAL A 293 4.57 8.47 7.28
N LEU A 294 5.85 8.52 6.94
CA LEU A 294 6.40 9.29 5.83
C LEU A 294 6.92 8.30 4.78
N LYS A 295 6.21 8.22 3.67
CA LYS A 295 6.59 7.39 2.52
C LYS A 295 6.92 8.29 1.35
N ILE A 296 8.09 8.08 0.75
CA ILE A 296 8.54 8.86 -0.39
C ILE A 296 8.98 7.90 -1.49
N GLN A 297 8.42 8.08 -2.67
CA GLN A 297 8.82 7.38 -3.88
C GLN A 297 9.71 8.32 -4.71
N PHE A 298 10.90 7.85 -5.07
CA PHE A 298 11.90 8.69 -5.71
C PHE A 298 12.78 7.93 -6.70
N VAL A 299 13.47 8.70 -7.54
CA VAL A 299 14.42 8.21 -8.54
C VAL A 299 15.65 9.11 -8.55
N TYR A 300 16.85 8.53 -8.60
CA TYR A 300 18.07 9.26 -8.92
C TYR A 300 18.46 9.03 -10.39
N PHE A 301 18.76 10.11 -11.10
CA PHE A 301 19.21 10.06 -12.48
C PHE A 301 20.75 10.11 -12.56
N ARG A 302 21.32 9.38 -13.50
CA ARG A 302 22.78 9.39 -13.76
C ARG A 302 23.30 10.67 -14.46
N GLY A 303 22.45 11.62 -14.75
CA GLY A 303 22.81 12.87 -15.41
C GLY A 303 21.93 14.03 -14.93
N ARG A 304 22.37 15.27 -15.17
CA ARG A 304 21.66 16.47 -14.67
C ARG A 304 20.22 16.61 -15.15
N LEU A 305 19.88 15.99 -16.30
CA LEU A 305 18.54 16.00 -16.86
C LEU A 305 18.15 14.62 -17.39
N PRO A 306 16.93 14.17 -17.14
CA PRO A 306 16.41 12.94 -17.73
C PRO A 306 16.14 13.14 -19.23
N TRP A 307 17.22 13.27 -20.04
CA TRP A 307 17.12 13.54 -21.48
C TRP A 307 16.43 12.40 -22.25
N ARG A 308 16.52 11.17 -21.75
CA ARG A 308 15.92 9.99 -22.40
C ARG A 308 14.39 10.10 -22.56
N PRO A 309 13.60 10.45 -21.51
CA PRO A 309 12.16 10.71 -21.66
C PRO A 309 11.86 11.86 -22.62
N ILE A 310 12.68 12.93 -22.59
CA ILE A 310 12.51 14.07 -23.48
C ILE A 310 12.76 13.67 -24.94
N LEU A 311 13.84 12.91 -25.19
CA LEU A 311 14.11 12.36 -26.52
C LEU A 311 13.00 11.44 -27.01
N LEU A 312 12.51 10.54 -26.14
CA LEU A 312 11.41 9.64 -26.50
C LEU A 312 10.15 10.45 -26.85
N SER A 313 9.81 11.45 -26.05
CA SER A 313 8.66 12.33 -26.32
C SER A 313 8.83 13.08 -27.63
N ALA A 314 10.02 13.62 -27.90
CA ALA A 314 10.33 14.32 -29.16
C ALA A 314 10.30 13.36 -30.36
N LEU A 315 10.81 12.14 -30.21
CA LEU A 315 10.80 11.11 -31.23
C LEU A 315 9.37 10.63 -31.52
N LEU A 316 8.55 10.40 -30.51
CA LEU A 316 7.14 10.04 -30.67
C LEU A 316 6.34 11.18 -31.31
N LEU A 317 6.61 12.43 -30.95
CA LEU A 317 5.99 13.59 -31.57
C LEU A 317 6.40 13.74 -33.03
N GLY A 318 7.69 13.55 -33.34
CA GLY A 318 8.23 13.56 -34.71
C GLY A 318 7.66 12.41 -35.55
N LEU A 319 7.64 11.20 -35.03
CA LEU A 319 7.04 10.05 -35.69
C LEU A 319 5.52 10.22 -35.84
N GLY A 320 4.83 10.75 -34.83
CA GLY A 320 3.39 11.04 -34.88
C GLY A 320 3.03 12.03 -36.00
N ASN A 321 3.85 13.07 -36.18
CA ASN A 321 3.65 14.06 -37.24
C ASN A 321 4.02 13.54 -38.65
N LEU A 322 5.10 12.72 -38.76
CA LEU A 322 5.51 12.15 -40.04
C LEU A 322 4.66 10.95 -40.47
N THR A 323 4.23 10.13 -39.52
CA THR A 323 3.52 8.89 -39.80
C THR A 323 2.03 8.91 -39.36
N GLY A 324 1.58 10.04 -38.82
CA GLY A 324 0.20 10.21 -38.30
C GLY A 324 -0.89 9.69 -39.26
N PRO A 325 -0.88 10.03 -40.54
CA PRO A 325 -1.85 9.49 -41.50
C PRO A 325 -1.69 7.97 -41.72
N ILE A 326 -0.46 7.48 -41.76
CA ILE A 326 -0.16 6.05 -42.01
C ILE A 326 -0.50 5.21 -40.76
N VAL A 327 0.05 5.62 -39.62
CA VAL A 327 -0.20 4.95 -38.33
C VAL A 327 -1.65 5.07 -37.93
N GLY A 328 -2.29 6.22 -38.14
CA GLY A 328 -3.71 6.41 -37.93
C GLY A 328 -4.59 5.49 -38.79
N ASN A 329 -4.21 5.29 -40.07
CA ASN A 329 -4.90 4.34 -40.94
C ASN A 329 -4.64 2.87 -40.56
N VAL A 330 -3.40 2.54 -40.18
CA VAL A 330 -3.02 1.19 -39.69
C VAL A 330 -3.68 0.91 -38.36
N LEU A 331 -3.65 1.84 -37.41
CA LEU A 331 -4.35 1.71 -36.11
C LEU A 331 -5.87 1.68 -36.28
N ARG A 332 -6.46 2.49 -37.20
CA ARG A 332 -7.89 2.37 -37.52
C ARG A 332 -8.23 1.03 -38.19
N ARG A 333 -7.36 0.50 -39.06
CA ARG A 333 -7.53 -0.83 -39.64
C ARG A 333 -7.35 -1.92 -38.57
N LEU A 334 -6.32 -1.82 -37.71
CA LEU A 334 -6.13 -2.73 -36.56
C LEU A 334 -7.25 -2.58 -35.52
N ALA A 335 -7.67 -1.38 -35.19
CA ALA A 335 -8.79 -1.16 -34.26
C ALA A 335 -10.12 -1.64 -34.85
N ARG A 336 -10.36 -1.48 -36.17
CA ARG A 336 -11.50 -2.11 -36.83
C ARG A 336 -11.39 -3.64 -36.78
N THR A 337 -10.20 -4.19 -37.04
CA THR A 337 -9.94 -5.63 -37.02
C THR A 337 -10.01 -6.19 -35.59
N VAL A 338 -9.57 -5.46 -34.56
CA VAL A 338 -9.68 -5.84 -33.14
C VAL A 338 -11.10 -5.59 -32.60
N ARG A 339 -11.81 -4.56 -33.05
CA ARG A 339 -13.24 -4.37 -32.74
C ARG A 339 -14.13 -5.47 -33.34
N GLU A 340 -13.71 -6.06 -34.47
CA GLU A 340 -14.41 -7.17 -35.10
C GLU A 340 -13.90 -8.55 -34.64
N ARG A 341 -12.79 -8.65 -33.91
CA ARG A 341 -12.15 -9.88 -33.46
C ARG A 341 -12.07 -9.95 -31.96
N VAL A 342 -13.10 -10.50 -31.35
CA VAL A 342 -12.95 -11.09 -30.03
C VAL A 342 -12.27 -12.46 -30.25
N HIS A 343 -11.02 -12.60 -29.83
CA HIS A 343 -10.38 -13.92 -29.77
C HIS A 343 -11.09 -14.73 -28.69
N VAL A 344 -11.95 -15.61 -29.12
CA VAL A 344 -12.52 -16.64 -28.24
C VAL A 344 -11.47 -17.74 -28.18
N GLY A 345 -10.67 -17.73 -27.11
CA GLY A 345 -9.91 -18.93 -26.73
C GLY A 345 -10.87 -20.12 -26.57
N ARG A 346 -10.40 -21.36 -26.46
CA ARG A 346 -11.15 -22.61 -26.37
C ARG A 346 -12.34 -22.68 -25.38
N GLY A 347 -12.83 -21.58 -24.87
CA GLY A 347 -14.03 -21.45 -24.02
C GLY A 347 -15.19 -20.89 -24.84
N GLU A 348 -16.38 -21.44 -24.67
CA GLU A 348 -17.60 -20.82 -25.17
C GLU A 348 -17.72 -19.40 -24.66
N ALA A 349 -17.86 -18.42 -25.57
CA ALA A 349 -18.14 -17.06 -25.18
C ALA A 349 -19.53 -17.01 -24.55
N GLN A 350 -19.61 -17.04 -23.25
CA GLN A 350 -20.84 -16.79 -22.52
C GLN A 350 -21.19 -15.31 -22.66
N GLY A 351 -22.25 -15.03 -23.40
CA GLY A 351 -22.80 -13.69 -23.50
C GLY A 351 -23.26 -13.21 -22.12
N LYS A 352 -23.05 -11.93 -21.83
CA LYS A 352 -23.49 -11.32 -20.58
C LYS A 352 -25.03 -11.37 -20.52
N ALA A 353 -25.58 -12.09 -19.57
CA ALA A 353 -27.00 -12.09 -19.28
C ALA A 353 -27.33 -10.99 -18.27
N THR A 354 -28.42 -10.28 -18.50
CA THR A 354 -28.96 -9.28 -17.58
C THR A 354 -30.43 -9.65 -17.33
N GLY A 355 -30.85 -9.68 -16.06
CA GLY A 355 -32.16 -10.19 -15.64
C GLY A 355 -32.19 -11.73 -15.49
N GLN A 356 -33.30 -12.27 -15.08
CA GLN A 356 -33.51 -13.70 -14.90
C GLN A 356 -34.01 -14.34 -16.20
N VAL A 357 -33.15 -15.16 -16.83
CA VAL A 357 -33.52 -15.94 -18.01
C VAL A 357 -33.64 -17.40 -17.59
N PRO A 358 -34.87 -17.92 -17.38
CA PRO A 358 -35.04 -19.31 -17.04
C PRO A 358 -34.55 -20.20 -18.16
N SER A 359 -33.83 -21.27 -17.83
CA SER A 359 -33.37 -22.24 -18.83
C SER A 359 -34.54 -23.07 -19.36
N THR A 360 -34.44 -23.55 -20.58
CA THR A 360 -35.44 -24.45 -21.15
C THR A 360 -35.66 -25.71 -20.29
N GLU A 361 -34.58 -26.19 -19.64
CA GLU A 361 -34.65 -27.31 -18.70
C GLU A 361 -35.42 -26.97 -17.43
N THR A 362 -35.28 -25.75 -16.93
CA THR A 362 -36.02 -25.27 -15.77
C THR A 362 -37.50 -25.12 -16.09
N LEU A 363 -37.83 -24.57 -17.26
CA LEU A 363 -39.21 -24.43 -17.72
C LEU A 363 -39.88 -25.79 -17.94
N ALA A 364 -39.14 -26.77 -18.45
CA ALA A 364 -39.65 -28.15 -18.67
C ALA A 364 -39.98 -28.91 -17.35
N ARG A 365 -39.43 -28.42 -16.20
CA ARG A 365 -39.74 -29.00 -14.88
C ARG A 365 -41.03 -28.45 -14.27
N ILE A 366 -41.54 -27.35 -14.81
CA ILE A 366 -42.80 -26.77 -14.36
C ILE A 366 -43.94 -27.46 -15.08
N ARG A 367 -44.79 -28.16 -14.32
CA ARG A 367 -45.93 -28.89 -14.86
C ARG A 367 -47.23 -28.11 -14.59
N PRO A 368 -47.99 -27.74 -15.65
CA PRO A 368 -49.29 -27.15 -15.46
C PRO A 368 -50.22 -28.05 -14.64
N GLY A 369 -50.95 -27.51 -13.72
CA GLY A 369 -51.87 -28.22 -12.83
C GLY A 369 -51.21 -28.84 -11.56
N GLU A 370 -49.88 -29.07 -11.55
CA GLU A 370 -49.18 -29.73 -10.46
C GLU A 370 -48.30 -28.75 -9.66
N THR A 371 -47.50 -27.92 -10.35
CA THR A 371 -46.49 -27.04 -9.73
C THR A 371 -47.16 -25.85 -9.05
N THR A 372 -46.77 -25.60 -7.79
CA THR A 372 -47.28 -24.48 -7.00
C THR A 372 -46.46 -23.18 -7.21
N TYR A 373 -47.01 -22.05 -6.85
CA TYR A 373 -46.31 -20.75 -6.90
C TYR A 373 -44.95 -20.77 -6.18
N GLN A 374 -44.88 -21.34 -4.98
CA GLN A 374 -43.62 -21.41 -4.23
C GLN A 374 -42.57 -22.29 -4.90
N GLU A 375 -42.98 -23.35 -5.56
CA GLU A 375 -42.07 -24.21 -6.33
C GLU A 375 -41.57 -23.50 -7.57
N VAL A 376 -42.38 -22.70 -8.24
CA VAL A 376 -41.94 -21.85 -9.35
C VAL A 376 -40.88 -20.86 -8.91
N LEU A 377 -41.07 -20.17 -7.76
CA LEU A 377 -40.05 -19.26 -7.20
C LEU A 377 -38.76 -19.98 -6.86
N ARG A 378 -38.79 -21.23 -6.39
CA ARG A 378 -37.56 -22.02 -6.13
C ARG A 378 -36.86 -22.45 -7.40
N LEU A 379 -37.61 -22.78 -8.46
CA LEU A 379 -37.04 -23.30 -9.73
C LEU A 379 -36.48 -22.17 -10.61
N VAL A 380 -37.19 -21.03 -10.68
CA VAL A 380 -36.88 -19.95 -11.61
C VAL A 380 -36.14 -18.80 -10.91
N GLY A 381 -36.48 -18.53 -9.66
CA GLY A 381 -35.88 -17.46 -8.85
C GLY A 381 -36.92 -16.69 -8.03
N SER A 382 -36.49 -16.13 -6.91
CA SER A 382 -37.37 -15.52 -5.91
C SER A 382 -37.88 -14.12 -6.24
N GLU A 383 -37.36 -13.47 -7.29
CA GLU A 383 -37.72 -12.11 -7.65
C GLU A 383 -38.23 -12.02 -9.09
N PRO A 384 -39.57 -12.21 -9.32
CA PRO A 384 -40.16 -11.91 -10.62
C PRO A 384 -40.14 -10.39 -10.88
N GLU A 385 -39.97 -9.98 -12.12
CA GLU A 385 -39.91 -8.56 -12.48
C GLU A 385 -41.28 -7.88 -12.34
N GLU A 386 -42.35 -8.62 -12.58
CA GLU A 386 -43.72 -8.17 -12.45
C GLU A 386 -44.62 -9.26 -11.87
N GLU A 387 -45.41 -8.93 -10.87
CA GLU A 387 -46.36 -9.83 -10.23
C GLU A 387 -47.78 -9.20 -10.25
N GLN A 388 -48.70 -9.88 -10.87
CA GLN A 388 -50.11 -9.45 -10.92
C GLN A 388 -50.92 -10.25 -9.92
N ARG A 389 -51.59 -9.54 -8.98
CA ARG A 389 -52.48 -10.12 -8.00
C ARG A 389 -53.92 -9.78 -8.27
N LEU A 390 -54.81 -10.69 -7.96
CA LEU A 390 -56.23 -10.46 -7.95
C LEU A 390 -56.65 -9.62 -6.72
N PRO A 391 -57.80 -8.94 -6.74
CA PRO A 391 -58.31 -8.22 -5.57
C PRO A 391 -58.51 -9.12 -4.33
N THR A 392 -58.62 -10.44 -4.52
CA THR A 392 -58.68 -11.46 -3.45
C THR A 392 -57.34 -11.72 -2.78
N GLY A 393 -56.20 -11.12 -3.29
CA GLY A 393 -54.87 -11.38 -2.81
C GLY A 393 -54.15 -12.56 -3.49
N GLU A 394 -54.86 -13.36 -4.26
CA GLU A 394 -54.27 -14.49 -5.00
C GLU A 394 -53.41 -14.00 -6.18
N ILE A 395 -52.34 -14.72 -6.48
CA ILE A 395 -51.44 -14.39 -7.58
C ILE A 395 -52.06 -14.91 -8.87
N ARG A 396 -52.23 -13.99 -9.84
CA ARG A 396 -52.77 -14.28 -11.15
C ARG A 396 -51.69 -14.65 -12.14
N SER A 397 -50.62 -13.87 -12.20
CA SER A 397 -49.51 -14.13 -13.11
C SER A 397 -48.21 -13.54 -12.61
N ILE A 398 -47.11 -14.13 -13.00
CA ILE A 398 -45.75 -13.59 -12.77
C ILE A 398 -45.03 -13.51 -14.11
N ILE A 399 -44.20 -12.50 -14.27
CA ILE A 399 -43.45 -12.25 -15.49
C ILE A 399 -41.96 -12.15 -15.14
N TYR A 400 -41.16 -12.98 -15.80
CA TYR A 400 -39.71 -12.92 -15.80
C TYR A 400 -39.23 -12.35 -17.11
N ARG A 401 -38.40 -11.30 -17.07
CA ARG A 401 -37.77 -10.74 -18.26
C ARG A 401 -36.27 -10.83 -18.10
N GLY A 402 -35.59 -11.21 -19.14
CA GLY A 402 -34.15 -11.25 -19.18
C GLY A 402 -33.63 -11.00 -20.59
N GLN A 403 -32.43 -10.43 -20.65
CA GLN A 403 -31.74 -10.18 -21.91
C GLN A 403 -30.43 -10.94 -21.92
N ARG A 404 -30.18 -11.71 -22.97
CA ARG A 404 -28.94 -12.43 -23.21
C ARG A 404 -28.30 -11.96 -24.50
N LEU A 405 -27.03 -11.57 -24.44
CA LEU A 405 -26.27 -11.29 -25.65
C LEU A 405 -25.67 -12.58 -26.20
N VAL A 406 -26.05 -12.94 -27.40
CA VAL A 406 -25.58 -14.17 -28.08
C VAL A 406 -24.60 -13.75 -29.18
N PRO A 407 -23.33 -14.20 -29.14
CA PRO A 407 -22.36 -13.90 -30.17
C PRO A 407 -22.59 -14.81 -31.40
N HIS A 408 -22.68 -14.20 -32.59
CA HIS A 408 -22.65 -14.95 -33.85
C HIS A 408 -21.20 -15.15 -34.31
N HIS A 409 -20.80 -16.41 -34.37
CA HIS A 409 -19.46 -16.84 -34.76
C HIS A 409 -19.36 -17.00 -36.28
N GLY A 410 -18.45 -16.23 -36.90
CA GLY A 410 -18.00 -16.46 -38.26
C GLY A 410 -16.63 -17.11 -38.27
N ARG A 411 -16.44 -18.27 -38.95
CA ARG A 411 -15.12 -18.86 -39.15
C ARG A 411 -14.44 -18.19 -40.35
N ARG A 412 -13.34 -17.44 -40.07
CA ARG A 412 -12.41 -17.00 -41.11
C ARG A 412 -11.04 -17.63 -40.83
N PHE A 413 -10.44 -18.29 -41.79
CA PHE A 413 -9.13 -18.94 -41.69
C PHE A 413 -9.06 -20.09 -40.65
N GLY A 414 -9.86 -21.16 -40.80
CA GLY A 414 -9.65 -22.47 -40.20
C GLY A 414 -9.55 -22.61 -38.67
N TRP A 415 -8.87 -21.71 -37.97
CA TRP A 415 -8.61 -21.75 -36.53
C TRP A 415 -9.02 -20.52 -35.74
N PHE A 416 -9.41 -19.42 -36.38
CA PHE A 416 -9.91 -18.24 -35.68
C PHE A 416 -11.42 -18.12 -35.80
N ALA A 417 -12.13 -18.23 -34.68
CA ALA A 417 -13.52 -17.86 -34.60
C ALA A 417 -13.60 -16.34 -34.33
N THR A 418 -14.27 -15.63 -35.22
CA THR A 418 -14.55 -14.19 -35.03
C THR A 418 -16.03 -14.02 -34.77
N VAL A 419 -16.36 -13.14 -33.78
CA VAL A 419 -17.75 -12.73 -33.57
C VAL A 419 -18.09 -11.71 -34.63
N SER A 420 -19.00 -12.04 -35.55
CA SER A 420 -19.40 -11.14 -36.64
C SER A 420 -20.37 -10.06 -36.15
N HIS A 421 -21.25 -10.39 -35.27
CA HIS A 421 -22.19 -9.49 -34.60
C HIS A 421 -22.75 -10.13 -33.34
N TRP A 422 -23.39 -9.32 -32.52
CA TRP A 422 -24.09 -9.76 -31.34
C TRP A 422 -25.60 -9.62 -31.57
N ASP A 423 -26.37 -10.63 -31.19
CA ASP A 423 -27.80 -10.56 -31.11
C ASP A 423 -28.24 -10.46 -29.67
N ALA A 424 -29.15 -9.57 -29.39
CA ALA A 424 -29.81 -9.49 -28.10
C ALA A 424 -31.05 -10.35 -28.11
N GLU A 425 -31.04 -11.44 -27.37
CA GLU A 425 -32.23 -12.28 -27.13
C GLU A 425 -32.93 -11.70 -25.90
N HIS A 426 -34.14 -11.18 -26.13
CA HIS A 426 -35.04 -10.76 -25.06
C HIS A 426 -35.95 -11.95 -24.76
N ASN A 427 -35.84 -12.50 -23.60
CA ASN A 427 -36.67 -13.60 -23.13
C ASN A 427 -37.70 -13.00 -22.18
N GLU A 428 -38.97 -13.27 -22.43
CA GLU A 428 -40.09 -12.94 -21.55
C GLU A 428 -40.85 -14.26 -21.29
N VAL A 429 -40.94 -14.62 -20.01
CA VAL A 429 -41.66 -15.79 -19.57
C VAL A 429 -42.77 -15.34 -18.65
N GLN A 430 -44.00 -15.54 -19.07
CA GLN A 430 -45.20 -15.31 -18.28
C GLN A 430 -45.72 -16.65 -17.80
N ILE A 431 -45.99 -16.76 -16.51
CA ILE A 431 -46.56 -17.94 -15.86
C ILE A 431 -47.86 -17.51 -15.20
N ASP A 432 -48.95 -18.07 -15.65
CA ASP A 432 -50.30 -17.83 -15.16
C ASP A 432 -50.68 -18.86 -14.12
N PHE A 433 -51.33 -18.41 -13.05
CA PHE A 433 -51.77 -19.26 -11.94
C PHE A 433 -53.29 -19.27 -11.79
N GLU A 434 -53.81 -20.42 -11.36
CA GLU A 434 -55.17 -20.64 -10.95
C GLU A 434 -55.18 -21.47 -9.65
N GLN A 435 -55.77 -20.96 -8.58
CA GLN A 435 -55.79 -21.63 -7.26
C GLN A 435 -54.38 -22.05 -6.77
N ASP A 436 -53.41 -21.14 -6.83
CA ASP A 436 -52.00 -21.34 -6.45
C ASP A 436 -51.22 -22.38 -7.26
N ARG A 437 -51.75 -22.85 -8.38
CA ARG A 437 -51.12 -23.80 -9.30
C ARG A 437 -50.91 -23.19 -10.66
N VAL A 438 -49.80 -23.57 -11.33
CA VAL A 438 -49.53 -23.11 -12.70
C VAL A 438 -50.61 -23.57 -13.64
N ARG A 439 -51.28 -22.63 -14.31
CA ARG A 439 -52.27 -22.88 -15.35
C ARG A 439 -51.66 -22.96 -16.73
N ASP A 440 -50.86 -21.97 -17.07
CA ASP A 440 -50.23 -21.84 -18.39
C ASP A 440 -48.85 -21.20 -18.30
N ILE A 441 -47.98 -21.50 -19.27
CA ILE A 441 -46.64 -20.97 -19.39
C ILE A 441 -46.45 -20.46 -20.79
N GLN A 442 -46.24 -19.15 -20.92
CA GLN A 442 -45.96 -18.51 -22.20
C GLN A 442 -44.54 -18.00 -22.22
N ALA A 443 -43.69 -18.57 -23.08
CA ALA A 443 -42.33 -18.09 -23.28
C ALA A 443 -42.22 -17.42 -24.65
N ARG A 444 -41.79 -16.15 -24.65
CA ARG A 444 -41.56 -15.40 -25.90
C ARG A 444 -40.09 -15.03 -25.98
N ILE A 445 -39.47 -15.40 -27.10
CA ILE A 445 -38.07 -15.05 -27.38
C ILE A 445 -38.06 -14.11 -28.58
N ARG A 446 -37.61 -12.87 -28.35
CA ARG A 446 -37.44 -11.89 -29.44
C ARG A 446 -35.95 -11.64 -29.64
N ARG A 447 -35.48 -11.90 -30.87
CA ARG A 447 -34.10 -11.59 -31.25
C ARG A 447 -34.04 -10.27 -31.97
N THR A 448 -33.17 -9.39 -31.46
CA THR A 448 -32.87 -8.11 -32.11
C THR A 448 -31.36 -8.02 -32.31
N ARG A 449 -30.95 -7.57 -33.48
CA ARG A 449 -29.54 -7.34 -33.75
C ARG A 449 -29.04 -6.19 -32.85
N ALA A 450 -28.07 -6.48 -31.98
CA ALA A 450 -27.50 -5.47 -31.11
C ALA A 450 -26.75 -4.46 -31.99
N GLN A 451 -27.20 -3.20 -31.98
CA GLN A 451 -26.46 -2.13 -32.61
C GLN A 451 -25.18 -1.88 -31.81
N PRO A 452 -24.00 -1.71 -32.47
CA PRO A 452 -22.80 -1.31 -31.76
C PRO A 452 -23.06 0.03 -31.08
N VAL A 453 -22.93 0.05 -29.74
CA VAL A 453 -23.01 1.30 -28.98
C VAL A 453 -21.88 2.18 -29.48
N THR A 454 -22.19 3.18 -30.27
CA THR A 454 -21.25 4.22 -30.67
C THR A 454 -20.98 5.07 -29.43
N THR A 455 -19.93 4.73 -28.68
CA THR A 455 -19.41 5.66 -27.67
C THR A 455 -18.78 6.83 -28.43
N VAL A 456 -19.42 7.97 -28.33
CA VAL A 456 -18.91 9.29 -28.74
C VAL A 456 -17.75 9.68 -27.81
#